data_fda158d803c9ab18998a2310931683e0
#
_entry.id   fda158d803c9ab18998a2310931683e0
#
_cell.length_a   1.000
_cell.length_b   1.000
_cell.length_c   1.000
_cell.angle_alpha   90.00
_cell.angle_beta   90.00
_cell.angle_gamma   90.00
#
_symmetry.space_group_name_H-M   'P 1'
#
loop_
_entity.id
_entity.type
_entity.pdbx_description
1 polymer ?
#
loop_
_entity_poly.entity_id
_entity_poly.type
_entity_poly.pdbx_seq_one_letter_code
_entity_poly.pdbx_strand_id
1 'polypeptide(L)'
;MPEVTITGWDTRDVRFPTSLDKTGSDAMNAAGDYSAAYCILKTDSPFSGHGMVYPSLYSFSAIILTIDLKQTFTIGRGNDIVCKAIDNVADRIKGRTLSSLVANWGQTWRYLVSDSQLRWIGPEKGVIHLALGAVVNAIWDLWAKTLNKPVWRIVAEMTPEEFVRCIDFRYITDAITPEEAIKMLKAEEEGKKKRIKDAEESRAVPAYTTSAGWLGYGEDKMKGLLQETLSKGYRHFKLKVGTSIEADRRRLSIAREVIGYDKGNILMIDANQVCLFLPFPLSSFY
;
A
#
# COMPACT_ATOMS: atom_id res chain seq x y z
N MET A 1 26.43 -8.65 3.24
CA MET A 1 25.49 -9.09 2.19
C MET A 1 26.30 -9.61 1.01
N PRO A 2 25.91 -10.70 0.35
CA PRO A 2 26.47 -10.99 -0.95
C PRO A 2 26.20 -9.80 -1.88
N GLU A 3 27.18 -9.46 -2.71
CA GLU A 3 27.01 -8.42 -3.72
C GLU A 3 26.00 -8.93 -4.74
N VAL A 4 24.92 -8.20 -4.97
CA VAL A 4 23.86 -8.55 -5.91
C VAL A 4 23.68 -7.40 -6.89
N THR A 5 23.88 -7.67 -8.18
CA THR A 5 23.80 -6.67 -9.25
C THR A 5 22.48 -6.80 -9.98
N ILE A 6 21.80 -5.68 -10.24
CA ILE A 6 20.60 -5.64 -11.07
C ILE A 6 21.01 -5.75 -12.54
N THR A 7 20.67 -6.87 -13.18
CA THR A 7 21.03 -7.16 -14.58
C THR A 7 19.97 -6.73 -15.59
N GLY A 8 18.73 -6.55 -15.13
CA GLY A 8 17.60 -6.15 -15.96
C GLY A 8 16.29 -6.16 -15.20
N TRP A 9 15.21 -6.09 -15.93
CA TRP A 9 13.86 -6.13 -15.36
C TRP A 9 12.88 -6.75 -16.35
N ASP A 10 11.66 -7.02 -15.86
CA ASP A 10 10.50 -7.41 -16.63
C ASP A 10 9.30 -6.62 -16.13
N THR A 11 8.55 -6.01 -17.04
CA THR A 11 7.37 -5.20 -16.70
C THR A 11 6.12 -5.92 -17.15
N ARG A 12 5.10 -6.00 -16.30
CA ARG A 12 3.84 -6.70 -16.57
C ARG A 12 2.65 -5.77 -16.40
N ASP A 13 1.78 -5.73 -17.41
CA ASP A 13 0.45 -5.13 -17.34
C ASP A 13 -0.53 -6.23 -16.89
N VAL A 14 -0.93 -6.20 -15.62
CA VAL A 14 -1.85 -7.18 -15.03
C VAL A 14 -3.20 -6.51 -14.83
N ARG A 15 -4.25 -7.04 -15.43
CA ARG A 15 -5.59 -6.46 -15.42
C ARG A 15 -6.61 -7.43 -14.85
N PHE A 16 -7.56 -6.89 -14.06
CA PHE A 16 -8.65 -7.63 -13.45
C PHE A 16 -9.97 -7.00 -13.90
N PRO A 17 -10.90 -7.74 -14.50
CA PRO A 17 -12.16 -7.21 -15.01
C PRO A 17 -13.16 -6.95 -13.86
N THR A 18 -12.77 -6.16 -12.89
CA THR A 18 -13.56 -5.90 -11.67
C THR A 18 -14.80 -5.02 -11.94
N SER A 19 -14.88 -4.37 -13.09
CA SER A 19 -16.09 -3.67 -13.54
C SER A 19 -17.28 -4.62 -13.75
N LEU A 20 -17.03 -5.91 -14.06
CA LEU A 20 -18.08 -6.89 -14.34
C LEU A 20 -18.92 -7.22 -13.10
N ASP A 21 -18.31 -7.31 -11.95
CA ASP A 21 -18.97 -7.64 -10.67
C ASP A 21 -19.04 -6.49 -9.67
N LYS A 22 -18.59 -5.30 -10.09
CA LYS A 22 -18.54 -4.08 -9.29
C LYS A 22 -17.56 -4.12 -8.10
N THR A 23 -16.66 -5.09 -8.06
CA THR A 23 -15.62 -5.14 -7.03
C THR A 23 -14.73 -3.90 -7.13
N GLY A 24 -14.48 -3.26 -6.01
CA GLY A 24 -13.68 -2.04 -5.94
C GLY A 24 -14.41 -0.75 -6.34
N SER A 25 -15.71 -0.81 -6.68
CA SER A 25 -16.47 0.39 -7.04
C SER A 25 -16.66 1.34 -5.85
N ASP A 26 -16.53 2.62 -6.12
CA ASP A 26 -16.75 3.71 -5.17
C ASP A 26 -17.44 4.91 -5.83
N ALA A 27 -17.63 6.00 -5.08
CA ALA A 27 -18.35 7.18 -5.56
C ALA A 27 -17.63 7.91 -6.72
N MET A 28 -16.31 7.73 -6.87
CA MET A 28 -15.51 8.32 -7.95
C MET A 28 -15.29 7.34 -9.11
N ASN A 29 -15.25 6.04 -8.81
CA ASN A 29 -14.89 4.97 -9.74
C ASN A 29 -15.98 3.89 -9.76
N ALA A 30 -17.07 4.15 -10.52
CA ALA A 30 -18.23 3.26 -10.56
C ALA A 30 -17.96 1.95 -11.32
N ALA A 31 -17.01 1.92 -12.24
CA ALA A 31 -16.71 0.81 -13.15
C ALA A 31 -15.21 0.70 -13.46
N GLY A 32 -14.38 0.77 -12.43
CA GLY A 32 -12.94 0.60 -12.58
C GLY A 32 -12.56 -0.87 -12.81
N ASP A 33 -11.64 -1.09 -13.75
CA ASP A 33 -10.95 -2.38 -13.93
C ASP A 33 -9.62 -2.33 -13.20
N TYR A 34 -9.60 -2.77 -11.96
CA TYR A 34 -8.37 -2.75 -11.16
C TYR A 34 -7.23 -3.43 -11.89
N SER A 35 -6.09 -2.75 -11.94
CA SER A 35 -4.92 -3.18 -12.70
C SER A 35 -3.65 -2.88 -11.93
N ALA A 36 -2.61 -3.62 -12.22
CA ALA A 36 -1.31 -3.42 -11.64
C ALA A 36 -0.24 -3.33 -12.72
N ALA A 37 0.57 -2.30 -12.65
CA ALA A 37 1.82 -2.22 -13.38
C ALA A 37 2.91 -2.87 -12.50
N TYR A 38 3.40 -4.02 -12.91
CA TYR A 38 4.26 -4.89 -12.13
C TYR A 38 5.71 -4.80 -12.59
N CYS A 39 6.64 -4.64 -11.65
CA CYS A 39 8.07 -4.62 -11.90
C CYS A 39 8.75 -5.86 -11.28
N ILE A 40 9.50 -6.60 -12.07
CA ILE A 40 10.35 -7.70 -11.62
C ILE A 40 11.80 -7.36 -11.93
N LEU A 41 12.61 -7.08 -10.92
CA LEU A 41 14.04 -6.86 -11.07
C LEU A 41 14.76 -8.20 -11.17
N LYS A 42 15.57 -8.35 -12.20
CA LYS A 42 16.45 -9.49 -12.44
C LYS A 42 17.85 -9.18 -11.92
N THR A 43 18.51 -10.19 -11.39
CA THR A 43 19.87 -10.03 -10.82
C THR A 43 20.80 -11.12 -11.30
N ASP A 44 22.09 -10.98 -10.98
CA ASP A 44 23.13 -11.99 -11.13
C ASP A 44 23.13 -13.06 -10.02
N SER A 45 22.09 -13.05 -9.17
CA SER A 45 21.88 -13.99 -8.07
C SER A 45 20.61 -14.81 -8.26
N PRO A 46 20.33 -15.82 -7.41
CA PRO A 46 19.06 -16.54 -7.43
C PRO A 46 17.84 -15.69 -7.04
N PHE A 47 18.05 -14.49 -6.51
CA PHE A 47 16.98 -13.63 -6.05
C PHE A 47 16.50 -12.67 -7.15
N SER A 48 15.20 -12.44 -7.19
CA SER A 48 14.56 -11.39 -7.99
C SER A 48 13.74 -10.49 -7.08
N GLY A 49 13.70 -9.20 -7.38
CA GLY A 49 12.89 -8.22 -6.67
C GLY A 49 11.55 -8.03 -7.34
N HIS A 50 10.47 -8.06 -6.59
CA HIS A 50 9.11 -7.94 -7.10
C HIS A 50 8.42 -6.72 -6.53
N GLY A 51 8.01 -5.82 -7.37
CA GLY A 51 7.31 -4.58 -7.00
C GLY A 51 5.85 -4.65 -7.39
N MET A 52 5.08 -5.42 -6.65
CA MET A 52 3.63 -5.42 -6.61
C MET A 52 3.17 -6.20 -5.39
N VAL A 53 2.00 -5.82 -4.85
CA VAL A 53 1.26 -6.66 -3.89
C VAL A 53 -0.12 -6.94 -4.42
N TYR A 54 -0.51 -8.20 -4.37
CA TYR A 54 -1.86 -8.67 -4.58
C TYR A 54 -2.47 -9.06 -3.24
N PRO A 55 -3.65 -8.56 -2.86
CA PRO A 55 -4.37 -9.10 -1.73
C PRO A 55 -5.04 -10.42 -2.14
N SER A 56 -4.27 -11.48 -2.31
CA SER A 56 -4.86 -12.81 -2.46
C SER A 56 -5.16 -13.39 -1.08
N LEU A 57 -6.42 -13.54 -0.80
CA LEU A 57 -6.97 -14.17 0.40
C LEU A 57 -6.84 -15.70 0.43
N TYR A 58 -6.12 -16.31 -0.46
CA TYR A 58 -6.01 -17.78 -0.47
C TYR A 58 -4.59 -18.29 -0.55
N SER A 59 -4.19 -18.79 0.62
CA SER A 59 -3.51 -20.05 0.82
C SER A 59 -2.03 -20.20 0.49
N PHE A 60 -1.41 -20.56 1.52
CA PHE A 60 -0.41 -21.60 1.74
C PHE A 60 1.06 -21.22 1.65
N SER A 61 1.58 -21.43 2.82
CA SER A 61 2.95 -21.88 3.11
C SER A 61 4.08 -21.03 2.60
N ALA A 62 4.77 -20.61 3.56
CA ALA A 62 5.99 -19.85 3.61
C ALA A 62 5.70 -18.35 3.69
N ILE A 63 5.69 -17.86 4.89
CA ILE A 63 6.36 -16.64 5.30
C ILE A 63 6.61 -15.65 4.15
N ILE A 64 5.58 -15.37 3.36
CA ILE A 64 5.56 -14.15 2.57
C ILE A 64 4.91 -13.13 3.48
N LEU A 65 5.76 -12.49 4.20
CA LEU A 65 5.42 -11.37 5.02
C LEU A 65 4.82 -10.30 4.15
N THR A 66 3.52 -10.20 4.28
CA THR A 66 2.72 -9.09 3.76
C THR A 66 3.23 -7.81 4.37
N ILE A 67 4.19 -7.22 3.70
CA ILE A 67 4.41 -5.81 3.87
C ILE A 67 3.48 -5.14 2.93
N ASP A 68 2.80 -4.16 3.45
CA ASP A 68 2.02 -3.19 2.70
C ASP A 68 2.98 -2.33 1.87
N LEU A 69 3.62 -2.98 0.89
CA LEU A 69 4.45 -2.32 -0.10
C LEU A 69 3.49 -1.51 -0.95
N LYS A 70 3.62 -0.21 -0.90
CA LYS A 70 2.81 0.71 -1.70
C LYS A 70 2.83 0.26 -3.15
N GLN A 71 1.68 -0.18 -3.61
CA GLN A 71 1.50 -0.80 -4.91
C GLN A 71 1.42 0.27 -5.99
N THR A 72 1.97 -0.03 -7.14
CA THR A 72 1.58 0.68 -8.35
C THR A 72 0.28 0.08 -8.85
N PHE A 73 -0.81 0.70 -8.45
CA PHE A 73 -2.15 0.22 -8.68
C PHE A 73 -2.91 1.24 -9.52
N THR A 74 -3.57 0.78 -10.56
CA THR A 74 -4.41 1.60 -11.44
C THR A 74 -5.83 1.05 -11.51
N ILE A 75 -6.69 1.78 -12.17
CA ILE A 75 -8.10 1.41 -12.37
C ILE A 75 -8.43 1.11 -13.84
N GLY A 76 -7.43 0.66 -14.59
CA GLY A 76 -7.57 0.14 -15.96
C GLY A 76 -6.85 0.96 -17.00
N ARG A 77 -7.51 1.98 -17.56
CA ARG A 77 -6.93 2.79 -18.63
C ARG A 77 -5.68 3.51 -18.17
N GLY A 78 -4.63 3.46 -19.00
CA GLY A 78 -3.35 4.10 -18.70
C GLY A 78 -2.38 3.21 -17.90
N ASN A 79 -2.75 1.97 -17.55
CA ASN A 79 -1.83 1.05 -16.89
C ASN A 79 -0.60 0.76 -17.75
N ASP A 80 -0.76 0.67 -19.06
CA ASP A 80 0.30 0.57 -20.07
C ASP A 80 1.26 1.75 -20.05
N ILE A 81 0.75 2.97 -19.79
CA ILE A 81 1.59 4.18 -19.65
C ILE A 81 2.48 4.04 -18.41
N VAL A 82 1.92 3.56 -17.29
CA VAL A 82 2.70 3.30 -16.07
C VAL A 82 3.75 2.22 -16.32
N CYS A 83 3.42 1.15 -17.05
CA CYS A 83 4.38 0.12 -17.43
C CYS A 83 5.57 0.70 -18.22
N LYS A 84 5.31 1.58 -19.18
CA LYS A 84 6.38 2.26 -19.93
C LYS A 84 7.21 3.20 -19.05
N ALA A 85 6.60 3.86 -18.09
CA ALA A 85 7.33 4.66 -17.11
C ALA A 85 8.21 3.78 -16.19
N ILE A 86 7.75 2.58 -15.80
CA ILE A 86 8.55 1.60 -15.06
C ILE A 86 9.80 1.22 -15.84
N ASP A 87 9.67 0.92 -17.14
CA ASP A 87 10.80 0.58 -17.99
C ASP A 87 11.89 1.67 -17.94
N ASN A 88 11.49 2.94 -18.04
CA ASN A 88 12.42 4.07 -17.99
C ASN A 88 13.07 4.27 -16.63
N VAL A 89 12.31 4.07 -15.55
CA VAL A 89 12.85 4.20 -14.18
C VAL A 89 13.79 3.04 -13.85
N ALA A 90 13.43 1.81 -14.22
CA ALA A 90 14.21 0.62 -13.95
C ALA A 90 15.55 0.60 -14.74
N ASP A 91 15.57 1.17 -15.93
CA ASP A 91 16.81 1.29 -16.73
C ASP A 91 17.90 2.08 -15.99
N ARG A 92 17.51 3.06 -15.19
CA ARG A 92 18.45 3.90 -14.40
C ARG A 92 19.18 3.16 -13.28
N ILE A 93 18.69 1.99 -12.89
CA ILE A 93 19.32 1.16 -11.85
C ILE A 93 19.98 -0.10 -12.40
N LYS A 94 19.86 -0.35 -13.70
CA LYS A 94 20.55 -1.46 -14.35
C LYS A 94 22.08 -1.34 -14.18
N GLY A 95 22.73 -2.43 -13.83
CA GLY A 95 24.16 -2.47 -13.56
C GLY A 95 24.56 -1.96 -12.16
N ARG A 96 23.61 -1.44 -11.37
CA ARG A 96 23.89 -1.05 -9.98
C ARG A 96 23.76 -2.23 -9.03
N THR A 97 24.57 -2.20 -7.98
CA THR A 97 24.50 -3.21 -6.92
C THR A 97 23.41 -2.85 -5.90
N LEU A 98 22.81 -3.88 -5.30
CA LEU A 98 21.84 -3.70 -4.24
C LEU A 98 22.42 -2.89 -3.07
N SER A 99 23.65 -3.21 -2.67
CA SER A 99 24.36 -2.50 -1.60
C SER A 99 24.48 -1.00 -1.89
N SER A 100 24.79 -0.60 -3.13
CA SER A 100 24.90 0.80 -3.53
C SER A 100 23.56 1.54 -3.50
N LEU A 101 22.44 0.85 -3.75
CA LEU A 101 21.11 1.44 -3.73
C LEU A 101 20.60 1.65 -2.30
N VAL A 102 20.87 0.70 -1.39
CA VAL A 102 20.34 0.75 -0.03
C VAL A 102 21.22 1.51 0.95
N ALA A 103 22.49 1.76 0.64
CA ALA A 103 23.46 2.45 1.50
C ALA A 103 22.98 3.86 1.92
N ASN A 104 22.33 4.57 1.00
CA ASN A 104 21.65 5.82 1.29
C ASN A 104 20.32 5.88 0.50
N TRP A 105 19.28 5.34 1.11
CA TRP A 105 18.01 5.14 0.46
C TRP A 105 17.32 6.45 0.06
N GLY A 106 17.43 7.49 0.89
CA GLY A 106 16.90 8.82 0.56
C GLY A 106 17.57 9.43 -0.67
N GLN A 107 18.87 9.22 -0.86
CA GLN A 107 19.56 9.66 -2.09
C GLN A 107 19.15 8.82 -3.30
N THR A 108 18.97 7.51 -3.14
CA THR A 108 18.47 6.64 -4.21
C THR A 108 17.07 7.07 -4.63
N TRP A 109 16.16 7.34 -3.69
CA TRP A 109 14.85 7.91 -3.96
C TRP A 109 14.95 9.21 -4.75
N ARG A 110 15.75 10.16 -4.26
CA ARG A 110 15.94 11.45 -4.92
C ARG A 110 16.52 11.31 -6.32
N TYR A 111 17.48 10.43 -6.53
CA TYR A 111 18.05 10.13 -7.84
C TYR A 111 16.97 9.64 -8.82
N LEU A 112 16.10 8.75 -8.38
CA LEU A 112 15.05 8.18 -9.21
C LEU A 112 13.92 9.19 -9.52
N VAL A 113 13.47 9.96 -8.53
CA VAL A 113 12.35 10.89 -8.68
C VAL A 113 12.70 12.17 -9.42
N SER A 114 13.98 12.55 -9.43
CA SER A 114 14.44 13.85 -9.97
C SER A 114 14.98 13.73 -11.40
N ASP A 115 14.50 12.78 -12.20
CA ASP A 115 14.92 12.69 -13.59
C ASP A 115 14.35 13.86 -14.41
N SER A 116 15.26 14.69 -14.93
CA SER A 116 14.88 15.86 -15.73
C SER A 116 14.19 15.51 -17.04
N GLN A 117 14.45 14.32 -17.59
CA GLN A 117 13.86 13.85 -18.85
C GLN A 117 12.47 13.24 -18.66
N LEU A 118 12.13 12.79 -17.45
CA LEU A 118 10.85 12.16 -17.15
C LEU A 118 9.87 13.08 -16.38
N ARG A 119 10.34 14.21 -15.84
CA ARG A 119 9.53 15.08 -15.00
C ARG A 119 8.29 15.66 -15.67
N TRP A 120 8.28 15.76 -16.99
CA TRP A 120 7.12 16.23 -17.74
C TRP A 120 5.93 15.24 -17.72
N ILE A 121 6.15 13.96 -17.36
CA ILE A 121 5.10 12.92 -17.19
C ILE A 121 4.40 13.04 -15.83
N GLY A 122 4.47 14.15 -15.18
CA GLY A 122 3.96 14.34 -13.83
C GLY A 122 5.03 14.02 -12.79
N PRO A 123 5.85 15.00 -12.40
CA PRO A 123 7.07 14.79 -11.60
C PRO A 123 6.77 14.24 -10.22
N GLU A 124 5.74 14.74 -9.55
CA GLU A 124 5.35 14.24 -8.24
C GLU A 124 3.85 14.00 -8.18
N LYS A 125 3.47 12.84 -7.64
CA LYS A 125 2.09 12.34 -7.47
C LYS A 125 1.39 11.98 -8.79
N GLY A 126 2.11 11.86 -9.90
CA GLY A 126 1.60 11.42 -11.20
C GLY A 126 2.11 10.05 -11.62
N VAL A 127 2.11 9.78 -12.92
CA VAL A 127 2.54 8.51 -13.52
C VAL A 127 3.94 8.11 -13.07
N ILE A 128 4.88 9.08 -13.01
CA ILE A 128 6.25 8.80 -12.58
C ILE A 128 6.32 8.27 -11.14
N HIS A 129 5.49 8.77 -10.24
CA HIS A 129 5.44 8.27 -8.85
C HIS A 129 4.84 6.87 -8.74
N LEU A 130 3.86 6.54 -9.58
CA LEU A 130 3.35 5.17 -9.66
C LEU A 130 4.45 4.21 -10.14
N ALA A 131 5.17 4.59 -11.20
CA ALA A 131 6.29 3.81 -11.71
C ALA A 131 7.42 3.64 -10.67
N LEU A 132 7.77 4.74 -9.98
CA LEU A 132 8.73 4.72 -8.87
C LEU A 132 8.29 3.77 -7.76
N GLY A 133 7.00 3.78 -7.41
CA GLY A 133 6.44 2.87 -6.41
C GLY A 133 6.72 1.41 -6.76
N ALA A 134 6.53 0.99 -8.00
CA ALA A 134 6.81 -0.36 -8.44
C ALA A 134 8.31 -0.71 -8.35
N VAL A 135 9.19 0.15 -8.86
CA VAL A 135 10.64 -0.10 -8.87
C VAL A 135 11.22 -0.08 -7.47
N VAL A 136 10.83 0.89 -6.64
CA VAL A 136 11.29 1.01 -5.26
C VAL A 136 10.86 -0.19 -4.42
N ASN A 137 9.62 -0.62 -4.57
CA ASN A 137 9.12 -1.81 -3.87
C ASN A 137 9.87 -3.07 -4.32
N ALA A 138 10.22 -3.19 -5.60
CA ALA A 138 11.02 -4.31 -6.09
C ALA A 138 12.43 -4.33 -5.49
N ILE A 139 13.05 -3.16 -5.26
CA ILE A 139 14.35 -3.07 -4.57
C ILE A 139 14.21 -3.49 -3.09
N TRP A 140 13.18 -3.01 -2.39
CA TRP A 140 12.91 -3.42 -0.99
C TRP A 140 12.64 -4.91 -0.86
N ASP A 141 11.85 -5.49 -1.76
CA ASP A 141 11.58 -6.92 -1.80
C ASP A 141 12.85 -7.74 -2.05
N LEU A 142 13.69 -7.30 -3.01
CA LEU A 142 14.98 -7.90 -3.27
C LEU A 142 15.87 -7.88 -2.02
N TRP A 143 15.95 -6.74 -1.36
CA TRP A 143 16.73 -6.58 -0.13
C TRP A 143 16.22 -7.50 0.98
N ALA A 144 14.92 -7.55 1.17
CA ALA A 144 14.29 -8.43 2.15
C ALA A 144 14.59 -9.91 1.90
N LYS A 145 14.52 -10.35 0.65
CA LYS A 145 14.84 -11.72 0.23
C LYS A 145 16.32 -12.06 0.45
N THR A 146 17.24 -11.15 0.14
CA THR A 146 18.67 -11.38 0.36
C THR A 146 19.04 -11.51 1.85
N LEU A 147 18.28 -10.86 2.73
CA LEU A 147 18.44 -10.95 4.18
C LEU A 147 17.60 -12.05 4.83
N ASN A 148 16.72 -12.69 4.07
CA ASN A 148 15.69 -13.61 4.58
C ASN A 148 14.89 -13.01 5.74
N LYS A 149 14.51 -11.73 5.59
CA LYS A 149 13.76 -10.96 6.59
C LYS A 149 12.63 -10.20 5.91
N PRO A 150 11.49 -9.99 6.59
CA PRO A 150 10.48 -9.07 6.09
C PRO A 150 10.98 -7.62 6.14
N VAL A 151 10.49 -6.77 5.25
CA VAL A 151 10.91 -5.35 5.22
C VAL A 151 10.62 -4.65 6.55
N TRP A 152 9.47 -4.90 7.20
CA TRP A 152 9.18 -4.30 8.50
C TRP A 152 10.27 -4.63 9.54
N ARG A 153 10.81 -5.84 9.48
CA ARG A 153 11.88 -6.28 10.39
C ARG A 153 13.19 -5.58 10.07
N ILE A 154 13.53 -5.44 8.79
CA ILE A 154 14.71 -4.68 8.36
C ILE A 154 14.62 -3.25 8.88
N VAL A 155 13.49 -2.60 8.64
CA VAL A 155 13.25 -1.21 9.09
C VAL A 155 13.28 -1.10 10.62
N ALA A 156 12.66 -2.04 11.33
CA ALA A 156 12.64 -2.04 12.79
C ALA A 156 14.04 -2.27 13.42
N GLU A 157 14.92 -2.98 12.74
CA GLU A 157 16.29 -3.24 13.21
C GLU A 157 17.30 -2.14 12.88
N MET A 158 16.96 -1.21 11.98
CA MET A 158 17.81 -0.08 11.65
C MET A 158 18.16 0.76 12.88
N THR A 159 19.38 1.28 12.89
CA THR A 159 19.73 2.37 13.81
C THR A 159 18.96 3.63 13.45
N PRO A 160 18.80 4.59 14.38
CA PRO A 160 18.19 5.89 14.08
C PRO A 160 18.79 6.58 12.83
N GLU A 161 20.10 6.53 12.71
CA GLU A 161 20.82 7.12 11.58
C GLU A 161 20.56 6.40 10.26
N GLU A 162 20.47 5.07 10.27
CA GLU A 162 20.12 4.28 9.08
C GLU A 162 18.69 4.55 8.65
N PHE A 163 17.76 4.59 9.59
CA PHE A 163 16.35 4.88 9.29
C PHE A 163 16.16 6.29 8.71
N VAL A 164 16.79 7.30 9.33
CA VAL A 164 16.71 8.69 8.86
C VAL A 164 17.32 8.85 7.45
N ARG A 165 18.36 8.10 7.12
CA ARG A 165 18.91 8.06 5.74
C ARG A 165 17.94 7.45 4.70
N CYS A 166 16.88 6.77 5.12
CA CYS A 166 15.83 6.30 4.22
C CYS A 166 14.83 7.40 3.84
N ILE A 167 14.83 8.55 4.50
CA ILE A 167 13.84 9.60 4.36
C ILE A 167 14.40 10.74 3.51
N ASP A 168 13.61 11.22 2.55
CA ASP A 168 13.88 12.48 1.86
C ASP A 168 13.21 13.63 2.63
N PHE A 169 14.00 14.38 3.39
CA PHE A 169 13.52 15.49 4.22
C PHE A 169 13.17 16.76 3.45
N ARG A 170 13.34 16.77 2.13
CA ARG A 170 13.22 17.97 1.27
C ARG A 170 11.96 18.82 1.51
N TYR A 171 10.85 18.19 1.90
CA TYR A 171 9.56 18.87 2.08
C TYR A 171 9.06 18.93 3.52
N ILE A 172 9.86 18.53 4.48
CA ILE A 172 9.43 18.44 5.88
C ILE A 172 10.40 19.09 6.88
N THR A 173 11.46 19.73 6.38
CA THR A 173 12.49 20.35 7.25
C THR A 173 11.99 21.55 8.04
N ASP A 174 10.87 22.14 7.66
CA ASP A 174 10.16 23.17 8.43
C ASP A 174 9.42 22.60 9.65
N ALA A 175 9.08 21.30 9.62
CA ALA A 175 8.40 20.63 10.72
C ALA A 175 9.34 19.74 11.56
N ILE A 176 10.32 19.09 10.94
CA ILE A 176 11.27 18.21 11.60
C ILE A 176 12.57 18.13 10.80
N THR A 177 13.71 18.30 11.46
CA THR A 177 15.04 18.13 10.86
C THR A 177 15.52 16.68 10.99
N PRO A 178 16.51 16.24 10.18
CA PRO A 178 17.15 14.93 10.35
C PRO A 178 17.70 14.71 11.75
N GLU A 179 18.31 15.73 12.36
CA GLU A 179 18.90 15.69 13.69
C GLU A 179 17.83 15.49 14.77
N GLU A 180 16.72 16.20 14.67
CA GLU A 180 15.57 16.05 15.56
C GLU A 180 14.97 14.66 15.43
N ALA A 181 14.80 14.15 14.20
CA ALA A 181 14.30 12.80 13.95
C ALA A 181 15.22 11.74 14.57
N ILE A 182 16.54 11.86 14.43
CA ILE A 182 17.51 10.96 15.08
C ILE A 182 17.36 11.03 16.61
N LYS A 183 17.24 12.22 17.18
CA LYS A 183 17.06 12.39 18.62
C LYS A 183 15.79 11.72 19.13
N MET A 184 14.68 11.89 18.42
CA MET A 184 13.40 11.25 18.75
C MET A 184 13.52 9.72 18.72
N LEU A 185 14.11 9.17 17.67
CA LEU A 185 14.29 7.72 17.52
C LEU A 185 15.21 7.15 18.61
N LYS A 186 16.27 7.85 18.96
CA LYS A 186 17.18 7.44 20.06
C LYS A 186 16.47 7.42 21.41
N ALA A 187 15.56 8.34 21.65
CA ALA A 187 14.78 8.36 22.90
C ALA A 187 13.86 7.13 23.03
N GLU A 188 13.45 6.54 21.89
CA GLU A 188 12.57 5.37 21.83
C GLU A 188 13.32 4.03 21.67
N GLU A 189 14.66 4.01 21.71
CA GLU A 189 15.41 2.78 21.56
C GLU A 189 15.24 1.82 22.75
N GLU A 190 15.04 2.37 23.94
CA GLU A 190 14.65 1.58 25.10
C GLU A 190 13.31 0.89 24.82
N GLY A 191 13.25 -0.42 25.05
CA GLY A 191 12.07 -1.21 24.76
C GLY A 191 11.86 -1.62 23.29
N LYS A 192 12.69 -1.17 22.34
CA LYS A 192 12.60 -1.53 20.92
C LYS A 192 12.56 -3.05 20.70
N LYS A 193 13.43 -3.80 21.39
CA LYS A 193 13.45 -5.27 21.30
C LYS A 193 12.12 -5.89 21.76
N LYS A 194 11.54 -5.32 22.83
CA LYS A 194 10.24 -5.78 23.34
C LYS A 194 9.14 -5.50 22.33
N ARG A 195 9.07 -4.28 21.78
CA ARG A 195 8.06 -3.92 20.74
C ARG A 195 8.16 -4.81 19.49
N ILE A 196 9.37 -5.16 19.05
CA ILE A 196 9.60 -6.09 17.95
C ILE A 196 9.03 -7.47 18.28
N LYS A 197 9.33 -7.98 19.47
CA LYS A 197 8.81 -9.28 19.94
C LYS A 197 7.29 -9.27 20.05
N ASP A 198 6.72 -8.23 20.65
CA ASP A 198 5.28 -8.07 20.77
C ASP A 198 4.59 -8.03 19.39
N ALA A 199 5.20 -7.37 18.39
CA ALA A 199 4.69 -7.32 17.02
C ALA A 199 4.74 -8.69 16.32
N GLU A 200 5.74 -9.51 16.60
CA GLU A 200 5.84 -10.88 16.08
C GLU A 200 4.78 -11.81 16.69
N GLU A 201 4.55 -11.68 18.00
CA GLU A 201 3.67 -12.58 18.74
C GLU A 201 2.19 -12.20 18.65
N SER A 202 1.88 -10.90 18.65
CA SER A 202 0.50 -10.40 18.82
C SER A 202 -0.22 -10.04 17.52
N ARG A 203 0.42 -10.14 16.35
CA ARG A 203 -0.14 -9.64 15.09
C ARG A 203 -0.64 -8.20 15.24
N ALA A 204 0.23 -7.33 15.71
CA ALA A 204 -0.06 -6.02 16.30
C ALA A 204 -0.72 -4.99 15.36
N VAL A 205 -0.90 -5.25 14.08
CA VAL A 205 -1.56 -4.32 13.14
C VAL A 205 -3.04 -4.68 13.02
N PRO A 206 -3.95 -3.80 13.49
CA PRO A 206 -5.38 -4.02 13.32
C PRO A 206 -5.76 -3.99 11.85
N ALA A 207 -6.65 -4.90 11.45
CA ALA A 207 -7.15 -4.96 10.09
C ALA A 207 -8.66 -4.71 10.05
N TYR A 208 -9.10 -4.00 9.02
CA TYR A 208 -10.50 -3.89 8.67
C TYR A 208 -10.78 -4.56 7.32
N THR A 209 -12.04 -4.88 7.03
CA THR A 209 -12.46 -5.38 5.73
C THR A 209 -13.31 -4.37 4.98
N THR A 210 -13.09 -4.25 3.67
CA THR A 210 -13.98 -3.53 2.74
C THR A 210 -14.67 -4.48 1.77
N SER A 211 -14.43 -5.78 1.87
CA SER A 211 -14.89 -6.78 0.88
C SER A 211 -16.41 -6.80 0.69
N ALA A 212 -17.16 -6.47 1.73
CA ALA A 212 -18.62 -6.38 1.69
C ALA A 212 -19.14 -4.98 1.29
N GLY A 213 -18.28 -3.98 1.27
CA GLY A 213 -18.68 -2.56 1.30
C GLY A 213 -18.61 -1.81 -0.02
N TRP A 214 -18.32 -2.46 -1.15
CA TRP A 214 -18.21 -1.76 -2.42
C TRP A 214 -19.54 -1.17 -2.86
N LEU A 215 -19.52 0.05 -3.42
CA LEU A 215 -20.72 0.85 -3.64
C LEU A 215 -21.68 0.21 -4.64
N GLY A 216 -21.16 -0.45 -5.66
CA GLY A 216 -21.96 -1.11 -6.68
C GLY A 216 -22.57 -2.47 -6.27
N TYR A 217 -22.31 -2.94 -5.04
CA TYR A 217 -22.90 -4.19 -4.57
C TYR A 217 -24.38 -4.01 -4.16
N GLY A 218 -25.23 -4.94 -4.62
CA GLY A 218 -26.60 -5.04 -4.14
C GLY A 218 -26.68 -5.48 -2.67
N GLU A 219 -27.84 -5.27 -2.05
CA GLU A 219 -28.07 -5.50 -0.63
C GLU A 219 -27.81 -6.96 -0.22
N ASP A 220 -28.28 -7.93 -1.00
CA ASP A 220 -28.11 -9.35 -0.67
C ASP A 220 -26.65 -9.78 -0.73
N LYS A 221 -25.91 -9.33 -1.76
CA LYS A 221 -24.47 -9.57 -1.85
C LYS A 221 -23.73 -8.96 -0.65
N MET A 222 -24.06 -7.72 -0.30
CA MET A 222 -23.49 -7.04 0.85
C MET A 222 -23.77 -7.79 2.16
N LYS A 223 -25.03 -8.19 2.41
CA LYS A 223 -25.41 -8.97 3.59
C LYS A 223 -24.64 -10.28 3.68
N GLY A 224 -24.59 -11.04 2.60
CA GLY A 224 -23.88 -12.32 2.55
C GLY A 224 -22.38 -12.16 2.85
N LEU A 225 -21.72 -11.18 2.26
CA LEU A 225 -20.30 -10.90 2.50
C LEU A 225 -20.03 -10.38 3.91
N LEU A 226 -20.93 -9.58 4.50
CA LEU A 226 -20.82 -9.17 5.91
C LEU A 226 -20.92 -10.37 6.85
N GLN A 227 -21.87 -11.29 6.63
CA GLN A 227 -22.01 -12.53 7.40
C GLN A 227 -20.78 -13.41 7.28
N GLU A 228 -20.27 -13.60 6.07
CA GLU A 228 -19.07 -14.36 5.79
C GLU A 228 -17.85 -13.78 6.50
N THR A 229 -17.64 -12.46 6.43
CA THR A 229 -16.49 -11.81 7.07
C THR A 229 -16.60 -11.81 8.60
N LEU A 230 -17.82 -11.69 9.15
CA LEU A 230 -18.06 -11.89 10.60
C LEU A 230 -17.66 -13.30 11.04
N SER A 231 -18.02 -14.33 10.27
CA SER A 231 -17.68 -15.71 10.58
C SER A 231 -16.17 -15.97 10.56
N LYS A 232 -15.42 -15.19 9.77
CA LYS A 232 -13.95 -15.19 9.71
C LYS A 232 -13.29 -14.42 10.86
N GLY A 233 -14.07 -13.85 11.78
CA GLY A 233 -13.57 -13.14 12.97
C GLY A 233 -13.28 -11.65 12.76
N TYR A 234 -13.60 -11.06 11.62
CA TYR A 234 -13.49 -9.61 11.44
C TYR A 234 -14.43 -8.86 12.36
N ARG A 235 -13.95 -7.71 12.88
CA ARG A 235 -14.71 -6.82 13.78
C ARG A 235 -14.77 -5.38 13.27
N HIS A 236 -14.00 -5.04 12.24
CA HIS A 236 -13.93 -3.71 11.66
C HIS A 236 -14.36 -3.80 10.20
N PHE A 237 -15.41 -3.08 9.84
CA PHE A 237 -16.04 -3.11 8.53
C PHE A 237 -16.06 -1.70 7.94
N LYS A 238 -15.64 -1.54 6.70
CA LYS A 238 -15.68 -0.26 5.99
C LYS A 238 -16.58 -0.38 4.77
N LEU A 239 -17.57 0.52 4.65
CA LEU A 239 -18.47 0.60 3.51
C LEU A 239 -18.20 1.86 2.71
N LYS A 240 -18.25 1.74 1.40
CA LYS A 240 -18.27 2.86 0.48
C LYS A 240 -19.63 3.53 0.50
N VAL A 241 -19.62 4.87 0.57
CA VAL A 241 -20.78 5.76 0.59
C VAL A 241 -20.56 6.91 -0.40
N GLY A 242 -21.53 7.81 -0.55
CA GLY A 242 -21.41 9.00 -1.40
C GLY A 242 -22.29 8.97 -2.64
N THR A 243 -23.35 8.14 -2.66
CA THR A 243 -24.34 8.15 -3.73
C THR A 243 -25.46 9.17 -3.45
N SER A 244 -26.16 9.00 -2.34
CA SER A 244 -27.13 9.95 -1.75
C SER A 244 -27.28 9.63 -0.27
N ILE A 245 -27.78 10.59 0.49
CA ILE A 245 -28.00 10.42 1.94
C ILE A 245 -28.95 9.25 2.22
N GLU A 246 -30.03 9.13 1.45
CA GLU A 246 -31.03 8.07 1.61
C GLU A 246 -30.43 6.70 1.32
N ALA A 247 -29.68 6.57 0.20
CA ALA A 247 -29.04 5.33 -0.19
C ALA A 247 -27.96 4.93 0.84
N ASP A 248 -27.17 5.89 1.28
CA ASP A 248 -26.09 5.66 2.25
C ASP A 248 -26.66 5.25 3.61
N ARG A 249 -27.70 5.93 4.12
CA ARG A 249 -28.43 5.54 5.34
C ARG A 249 -28.95 4.12 5.23
N ARG A 250 -29.62 3.79 4.13
CA ARG A 250 -30.17 2.43 3.91
C ARG A 250 -29.05 1.38 3.97
N ARG A 251 -27.95 1.59 3.25
CA ARG A 251 -26.79 0.68 3.26
C ARG A 251 -26.22 0.50 4.65
N LEU A 252 -26.01 1.59 5.37
CA LEU A 252 -25.44 1.57 6.72
C LEU A 252 -26.39 0.89 7.73
N SER A 253 -27.70 1.13 7.64
CA SER A 253 -28.69 0.43 8.47
C SER A 253 -28.66 -1.07 8.26
N ILE A 254 -28.67 -1.52 6.99
CA ILE A 254 -28.57 -2.94 6.65
C ILE A 254 -27.26 -3.55 7.15
N ALA A 255 -26.15 -2.85 6.98
CA ALA A 255 -24.85 -3.34 7.48
C ALA A 255 -24.86 -3.46 9.01
N ARG A 256 -25.41 -2.45 9.70
CA ARG A 256 -25.49 -2.43 11.15
C ARG A 256 -26.40 -3.54 11.71
N GLU A 257 -27.54 -3.82 11.04
CA GLU A 257 -28.40 -4.95 11.38
C GLU A 257 -27.65 -6.29 11.32
N VAL A 258 -26.82 -6.49 10.30
CA VAL A 258 -26.04 -7.72 10.14
C VAL A 258 -24.92 -7.84 11.17
N ILE A 259 -24.12 -6.78 11.35
CA ILE A 259 -22.96 -6.82 12.27
C ILE A 259 -23.34 -6.60 13.73
N GLY A 260 -24.54 -6.07 14.02
CA GLY A 260 -25.05 -5.79 15.34
C GLY A 260 -24.52 -4.50 15.96
N TYR A 261 -25.27 -3.93 16.92
CA TYR A 261 -24.91 -2.68 17.61
C TYR A 261 -24.03 -2.96 18.84
N ASP A 262 -24.31 -4.00 19.60
CA ASP A 262 -23.75 -4.24 20.95
C ASP A 262 -22.64 -5.30 20.98
N LYS A 263 -22.09 -5.67 19.81
CA LYS A 263 -21.11 -6.76 19.71
C LYS A 263 -19.65 -6.29 19.58
N GLY A 264 -19.38 -5.02 19.85
CA GLY A 264 -18.04 -4.43 19.69
C GLY A 264 -17.58 -4.37 18.24
N ASN A 265 -18.49 -4.52 17.25
CA ASN A 265 -18.19 -4.41 15.85
C ASN A 265 -18.19 -2.94 15.41
N ILE A 266 -17.15 -2.52 14.72
CA ILE A 266 -16.94 -1.15 14.24
C ILE A 266 -17.36 -1.06 12.79
N LEU A 267 -18.23 -0.08 12.48
CA LEU A 267 -18.61 0.28 11.11
C LEU A 267 -17.95 1.61 10.75
N MET A 268 -17.20 1.60 9.66
CA MET A 268 -16.52 2.75 9.10
C MET A 268 -17.11 3.09 7.73
N ILE A 269 -17.03 4.35 7.34
CA ILE A 269 -17.48 4.84 6.04
C ILE A 269 -16.32 5.47 5.26
N ASP A 270 -16.42 5.40 3.93
CA ASP A 270 -15.45 5.99 3.03
C ASP A 270 -16.21 6.54 1.81
N ALA A 271 -16.31 7.86 1.73
CA ALA A 271 -16.97 8.58 0.62
C ALA A 271 -15.99 8.91 -0.51
N ASN A 272 -14.72 8.50 -0.40
CA ASN A 272 -13.65 8.94 -1.28
C ASN A 272 -13.60 10.48 -1.33
N GLN A 273 -13.59 11.10 -2.51
CA GLN A 273 -13.53 12.56 -2.64
C GLN A 273 -14.91 13.23 -2.77
N VAL A 274 -16.00 12.46 -2.62
CA VAL A 274 -17.36 12.99 -2.68
C VAL A 274 -17.76 13.51 -1.31
N CYS A 275 -17.49 14.78 -1.07
CA CYS A 275 -17.97 15.50 0.11
C CYS A 275 -19.11 16.43 -0.31
N LEU A 276 -20.35 16.02 -0.04
CA LEU A 276 -21.45 16.96 -0.08
C LEU A 276 -21.35 17.85 1.16
N PHE A 277 -21.02 19.12 0.98
CA PHE A 277 -21.11 20.13 2.01
C PHE A 277 -22.60 20.39 2.31
N LEU A 278 -23.22 19.50 3.08
CA LEU A 278 -24.45 19.82 3.77
C LEU A 278 -24.11 20.09 5.24
N PRO A 279 -24.66 21.13 5.85
CA PRO A 279 -24.50 21.39 7.27
C PRO A 279 -25.30 20.35 8.07
N PHE A 280 -24.77 19.13 8.20
CA PHE A 280 -25.35 18.12 9.08
C PHE A 280 -24.61 18.08 10.41
N PRO A 281 -25.32 18.15 11.52
CA PRO A 281 -24.72 17.85 12.82
C PRO A 281 -24.30 16.38 12.83
N LEU A 282 -23.02 16.13 13.13
CA LEU A 282 -22.43 14.78 13.29
C LEU A 282 -23.20 13.90 14.32
N SER A 283 -24.07 14.50 15.13
CA SER A 283 -24.93 13.84 16.11
C SER A 283 -26.02 12.93 15.54
N SER A 284 -26.23 12.92 14.22
CA SER A 284 -27.29 12.10 13.58
C SER A 284 -26.81 10.69 13.19
N PHE A 285 -25.59 10.30 13.51
CA PHE A 285 -24.99 9.01 13.11
C PHE A 285 -24.59 8.12 14.29
N TYR A 286 -25.01 8.46 15.52
CA TYR A 286 -24.80 7.61 16.71
C TYR A 286 -26.04 6.80 17.04
#